data_8697db589f8abd34139ecf2772dbff23
#
_entry.id   8697db589f8abd34139ecf2772dbff23
#
_cell.length_a   1.000
_cell.length_b   1.000
_cell.length_c   1.000
_cell.angle_alpha   90.00
_cell.angle_beta   90.00
_cell.angle_gamma   90.00
#
_symmetry.space_group_name_H-M   'P 1'
#
loop_
_entity.id
_entity.type
_entity.pdbx_description
1 polymer ?
#
loop_
_entity_poly.entity_id
_entity_poly.type
_entity_poly.pdbx_seq_one_letter_code
_entity_poly.pdbx_strand_id
1 'polypeptide(L)'
;MYGLGPRTAGPVRVNGVKRMSPLRGLVAARREQVMAIAARHHANRVRLFGSVARGDDKPDSDIDLLVDFDQDSSLFDLMRMTRELEELLGHPVDVVSTGGLKERDRHILSESVDL
;
A
#
# COMPACT_ATOMS: atom_id res chain seq x y z
N MET A 1 6.79 -31.71 20.34
CA MET A 1 6.88 -31.04 20.05
C MET A 1 6.98 -30.52 19.55
N TYR A 2 6.43 -30.73 19.70
CA TYR A 2 6.29 -29.77 19.12
C TYR A 2 6.33 -29.36 18.68
N GLY A 3 5.87 -29.89 19.10
CA GLY A 3 5.93 -29.11 18.82
C GLY A 3 5.88 -28.79 18.22
N LEU A 4 5.51 -28.93 18.55
CA LEU A 4 5.43 -28.25 18.02
C LEU A 4 5.56 -27.86 17.47
N GLY A 5 5.21 -28.35 17.73
CA GLY A 5 5.41 -27.61 17.41
C GLY A 5 5.35 -27.16 16.67
N PRO A 6 5.00 -27.18 16.85
CA PRO A 6 5.05 -26.42 16.29
C PRO A 6 5.09 -25.88 15.60
N ARG A 7 4.84 -25.86 15.90
CA ARG A 7 4.94 -25.08 15.39
C ARG A 7 5.07 -24.67 14.58
N THR A 8 4.84 -25.13 14.79
CA THR A 8 4.98 -24.52 14.06
C THR A 8 5.04 -24.04 13.29
N ALA A 9 4.77 -24.49 13.50
CA ALA A 9 4.84 -23.89 12.83
C ALA A 9 4.97 -23.37 12.17
N GLY A 10 4.76 -23.61 12.15
CA GLY A 10 4.92 -22.98 11.67
C GLY A 10 4.94 -22.61 10.81
N PRO A 11 4.83 -22.65 10.77
CA PRO A 11 4.86 -22.27 9.95
C PRO A 11 4.84 -22.22 8.99
N VAL A 12 4.60 -22.31 9.00
CA VAL A 12 4.59 -22.28 8.13
C VAL A 12 4.44 -22.34 7.08
N ARG A 13 3.95 -22.43 7.12
CA ARG A 13 3.84 -22.57 6.18
C ARG A 13 3.72 -22.48 5.14
N VAL A 14 3.47 -22.57 5.04
CA VAL A 14 3.36 -22.56 4.13
C VAL A 14 3.32 -22.67 3.03
N ASN A 15 3.27 -23.23 3.29
CA ASN A 15 3.53 -23.70 2.18
C ASN A 15 2.71 -23.49 0.93
N GLY A 16 2.71 -23.42 0.02
CA GLY A 16 1.87 -23.13 -1.12
C GLY A 16 0.83 -22.07 -0.90
N VAL A 17 0.61 -21.74 0.33
CA VAL A 17 -0.34 -20.71 0.71
C VAL A 17 0.30 -19.34 0.48
N LYS A 18 -0.41 -18.50 -0.26
CA LYS A 18 0.02 -17.14 -0.47
C LYS A 18 -0.05 -16.39 0.83
N ARG A 19 1.06 -15.88 1.25
CA ARG A 19 1.06 -15.03 2.42
C ARG A 19 0.75 -13.61 2.05
N MET A 20 0.02 -12.93 2.94
CA MET A 20 -0.09 -11.50 2.84
C MET A 20 1.27 -10.89 3.12
N SER A 21 1.70 -9.93 2.32
CA SER A 21 2.97 -9.25 2.54
C SER A 21 2.96 -8.51 3.88
N PRO A 22 4.11 -8.39 4.55
CA PRO A 22 4.16 -7.63 5.80
C PRO A 22 3.70 -6.19 5.65
N LEU A 23 4.07 -5.52 4.58
CA LEU A 23 3.69 -4.12 4.38
C LEU A 23 2.23 -4.00 4.01
N ARG A 24 1.69 -4.96 3.24
CA ARG A 24 0.26 -4.96 2.94
C ARG A 24 -0.56 -5.14 4.21
N GLY A 25 -0.10 -5.99 5.11
CA GLY A 25 -0.74 -6.17 6.40
C GLY A 25 -0.70 -4.91 7.25
N LEU A 26 0.42 -4.20 7.23
CA LEU A 26 0.56 -2.93 7.94
C LEU A 26 -0.42 -1.89 7.41
N VAL A 27 -0.50 -1.75 6.10
CA VAL A 27 -1.42 -0.78 5.48
C VAL A 27 -2.87 -1.17 5.79
N ALA A 28 -3.20 -2.46 5.71
CA ALA A 28 -4.54 -2.93 6.03
C ALA A 28 -4.92 -2.64 7.49
N ALA A 29 -3.97 -2.81 8.41
CA ALA A 29 -4.20 -2.53 9.82
C ALA A 29 -4.42 -1.05 10.09
N ARG A 30 -3.91 -0.17 9.23
CA ARG A 30 -4.05 1.28 9.36
C ARG A 30 -4.98 1.88 8.32
N ARG A 31 -5.81 1.04 7.71
CA ARG A 31 -6.65 1.46 6.59
C ARG A 31 -7.48 2.70 6.91
N GLU A 32 -8.11 2.74 8.08
CA GLU A 32 -8.96 3.87 8.43
C GLU A 32 -8.18 5.17 8.52
N GLN A 33 -6.99 5.12 9.11
CA GLN A 33 -6.14 6.30 9.19
C GLN A 33 -5.64 6.73 7.82
N VAL A 34 -5.31 5.77 6.97
CA VAL A 34 -4.89 6.07 5.60
C VAL A 34 -6.01 6.76 4.84
N MET A 35 -7.23 6.24 4.95
CA MET A 35 -8.38 6.83 4.27
C MET A 35 -8.74 8.20 4.83
N ALA A 36 -8.55 8.42 6.13
CA ALA A 36 -8.79 9.73 6.74
C ALA A 36 -7.78 10.76 6.24
N ILE A 37 -6.51 10.36 6.13
CA ILE A 37 -5.48 11.25 5.56
C ILE A 37 -5.82 11.57 4.11
N ALA A 38 -6.20 10.56 3.33
CA ALA A 38 -6.58 10.76 1.93
C ALA A 38 -7.72 11.75 1.80
N ALA A 39 -8.75 11.61 2.62
CA ALA A 39 -9.91 12.49 2.57
C ALA A 39 -9.55 13.94 2.86
N ARG A 40 -8.61 14.17 3.79
CA ARG A 40 -8.17 15.52 4.11
C ARG A 40 -7.45 16.20 2.97
N HIS A 41 -6.90 15.42 2.04
CA HIS A 41 -6.12 15.95 0.92
C HIS A 41 -6.82 15.77 -0.42
N HIS A 42 -8.15 15.69 -0.40
CA HIS A 42 -8.96 15.64 -1.62
C HIS A 42 -8.71 14.39 -2.47
N ALA A 43 -8.37 13.29 -1.82
CA ALA A 43 -8.20 12.01 -2.48
C ALA A 43 -9.48 11.20 -2.34
N ASN A 44 -9.99 10.69 -3.46
CA ASN A 44 -11.26 9.96 -3.52
C ASN A 44 -11.08 8.45 -3.45
N ARG A 45 -9.95 7.96 -3.87
CA ARG A 45 -9.70 6.53 -3.93
C ARG A 45 -8.21 6.25 -3.77
N VAL A 46 -7.90 5.22 -2.99
CA VAL A 46 -6.52 4.82 -2.74
C VAL A 46 -6.38 3.33 -3.06
N ARG A 47 -5.39 3.00 -3.86
CA ARG A 47 -5.08 1.63 -4.24
C ARG A 47 -3.61 1.35 -4.00
N LEU A 48 -3.29 0.08 -3.76
CA LEU A 48 -1.90 -0.36 -3.69
C LEU A 48 -1.46 -0.84 -5.07
N PHE A 49 -0.21 -0.59 -5.41
CA PHE A 49 0.40 -1.21 -6.59
C PHE A 49 1.84 -1.57 -6.27
N GLY A 50 2.58 -2.08 -7.25
CA GLY A 50 3.97 -2.44 -7.09
C GLY A 50 4.18 -3.67 -6.22
N SER A 51 5.32 -3.75 -5.56
CA SER A 51 5.73 -4.96 -4.84
C SER A 51 4.77 -5.32 -3.71
N VAL A 52 4.25 -4.34 -2.99
CA VAL A 52 3.32 -4.59 -1.88
C VAL A 52 2.03 -5.21 -2.40
N ALA A 53 1.52 -4.71 -3.53
CA ALA A 53 0.30 -5.26 -4.12
C ALA A 53 0.53 -6.69 -4.62
N ARG A 54 1.71 -6.97 -5.18
CA ARG A 54 2.05 -8.31 -5.67
C ARG A 54 2.39 -9.29 -4.56
N GLY A 55 2.70 -8.79 -3.36
CA GLY A 55 3.07 -9.64 -2.24
C GLY A 55 4.54 -10.06 -2.25
N ASP A 56 5.38 -9.39 -3.03
CA ASP A 56 6.81 -9.71 -3.09
C ASP A 56 7.67 -8.62 -2.48
N ASP A 57 7.08 -7.79 -1.61
CA ASP A 57 7.80 -6.74 -0.92
C ASP A 57 8.78 -7.31 0.12
N LYS A 58 9.81 -6.52 0.38
CA LYS A 58 10.80 -6.79 1.41
C LYS A 58 10.61 -5.81 2.56
N PRO A 59 11.22 -6.05 3.72
CA PRO A 59 11.04 -5.14 4.86
C PRO A 59 11.43 -3.69 4.57
N ASP A 60 12.33 -3.47 3.62
CA ASP A 60 12.79 -2.13 3.24
C ASP A 60 12.13 -1.62 1.96
N SER A 61 11.11 -2.31 1.45
CA SER A 61 10.41 -1.85 0.24
C SER A 61 9.63 -0.58 0.50
N ASP A 62 9.46 0.20 -0.56
CA ASP A 62 8.55 1.35 -0.52
C ASP A 62 7.11 0.87 -0.64
N ILE A 63 6.21 1.66 -0.10
CA ILE A 63 4.77 1.40 -0.25
C ILE A 63 4.28 2.28 -1.39
N ASP A 64 3.84 1.66 -2.48
CA ASP A 64 3.40 2.37 -3.67
C ASP A 64 1.87 2.49 -3.65
N LEU A 65 1.38 3.72 -3.68
CA LEU A 65 -0.04 4.00 -3.66
C LEU A 65 -0.45 4.75 -4.92
N LEU A 66 -1.53 4.29 -5.52
CA LEU A 66 -2.15 4.94 -6.66
C LEU A 66 -3.41 5.64 -6.17
N VAL A 67 -3.48 6.95 -6.34
CA VAL A 67 -4.48 7.79 -5.70
C VAL A 67 -5.23 8.60 -6.73
N ASP A 68 -6.56 8.56 -6.62
CA ASP A 68 -7.44 9.42 -7.42
C ASP A 68 -7.70 10.69 -6.62
N PHE A 69 -7.14 11.81 -7.09
CA PHE A 69 -7.39 13.12 -6.48
C PHE A 69 -8.51 13.82 -7.23
N ASP A 70 -9.29 14.62 -6.49
CA ASP A 70 -10.34 15.40 -7.14
C ASP A 70 -9.77 16.70 -7.74
N GLN A 71 -10.64 17.48 -8.40
CA GLN A 71 -10.21 18.67 -9.11
C GLN A 71 -9.68 19.77 -8.21
N ASP A 72 -10.09 19.74 -6.94
CA ASP A 72 -9.70 20.78 -5.99
C ASP A 72 -8.34 20.49 -5.36
N SER A 73 -7.75 19.35 -5.68
CA SER A 73 -6.45 19.00 -5.12
C SER A 73 -5.33 19.78 -5.81
N SER A 74 -4.22 19.89 -5.10
CA SER A 74 -3.02 20.52 -5.63
C SER A 74 -1.82 19.61 -5.40
N LEU A 75 -0.68 19.99 -5.97
CA LEU A 75 0.57 19.29 -5.73
C LEU A 75 0.91 19.27 -4.23
N PHE A 76 0.55 20.32 -3.51
CA PHE A 76 0.78 20.37 -2.07
C PHE A 76 0.00 19.28 -1.34
N ASP A 77 -1.20 18.96 -1.79
CA ASP A 77 -1.98 17.87 -1.20
C ASP A 77 -1.26 16.54 -1.34
N LEU A 78 -0.71 16.28 -2.53
CA LEU A 78 0.04 15.06 -2.78
C LEU A 78 1.27 14.99 -1.87
N MET A 79 2.01 16.08 -1.75
CA MET A 79 3.21 16.13 -0.95
C MET A 79 2.91 15.94 0.54
N ARG A 80 1.88 16.61 1.03
CA ARG A 80 1.49 16.51 2.44
C ARG A 80 0.94 15.12 2.76
N MET A 81 0.14 14.58 1.87
CA MET A 81 -0.39 13.24 2.04
C MET A 81 0.74 12.22 2.13
N THR A 82 1.72 12.33 1.24
CA THR A 82 2.88 11.45 1.25
C THR A 82 3.60 11.48 2.60
N ARG A 83 3.86 12.69 3.10
CA ARG A 83 4.56 12.85 4.36
C ARG A 83 3.76 12.27 5.53
N GLU A 84 2.46 12.57 5.58
CA GLU A 84 1.62 12.08 6.67
C GLU A 84 1.52 10.57 6.65
N LEU A 85 1.45 9.97 5.47
CA LEU A 85 1.42 8.52 5.34
C LEU A 85 2.73 7.89 5.76
N GLU A 86 3.85 8.52 5.42
CA GLU A 86 5.16 8.02 5.86
C GLU A 86 5.28 8.05 7.37
N GLU A 87 4.78 9.10 7.99
CA GLU A 87 4.79 9.20 9.45
C GLU A 87 3.89 8.13 10.09
N LEU A 88 2.73 7.91 9.50
CA LEU A 88 1.80 6.92 10.00
C LEU A 88 2.34 5.49 9.88
N LEU A 89 2.90 5.18 8.72
CA LEU A 89 3.26 3.81 8.39
C LEU A 89 4.71 3.46 8.74
N GLY A 90 5.54 4.47 8.94
CA GLY A 90 6.95 4.24 9.29
C GLY A 90 7.79 3.68 8.16
N HIS A 91 7.35 3.88 6.91
CA HIS A 91 8.04 3.41 5.70
C HIS A 91 7.96 4.48 4.63
N PRO A 92 8.90 4.49 3.69
CA PRO A 92 8.78 5.38 2.53
C PRO A 92 7.50 5.06 1.76
N VAL A 93 6.80 6.09 1.33
CA VAL A 93 5.55 5.95 0.58
C VAL A 93 5.70 6.74 -0.71
N ASP A 94 5.35 6.10 -1.83
CA ASP A 94 5.35 6.73 -3.13
C ASP A 94 3.90 6.89 -3.57
N VAL A 95 3.43 8.13 -3.65
CA VAL A 95 2.05 8.42 -4.03
C VAL A 95 2.03 8.87 -5.49
N VAL A 96 1.32 8.12 -6.31
CA VAL A 96 1.18 8.41 -7.73
C VAL A 96 -0.27 8.79 -8.00
N SER A 97 -0.48 9.94 -8.65
CA SER A 97 -1.81 10.38 -9.04
C SER A 97 -2.23 9.66 -10.32
N THR A 98 -3.46 9.12 -10.34
CA THR A 98 -4.00 8.48 -11.54
C THR A 98 -4.03 9.45 -12.71
N GLY A 99 -4.30 10.73 -12.44
CA GLY A 99 -4.32 11.75 -13.50
C GLY A 99 -2.97 11.99 -14.15
N GLY A 100 -1.89 11.59 -13.49
CA GLY A 100 -0.54 11.72 -14.06
C GLY A 100 -0.07 10.51 -14.83
N LEU A 101 -0.85 9.44 -14.89
CA LEU A 101 -0.45 8.23 -15.60
C LEU A 101 -0.51 8.43 -17.10
N LYS A 102 0.50 7.91 -17.77
CA LYS A 102 0.55 7.93 -19.24
C LYS A 102 0.13 6.56 -19.75
N GLU A 103 -0.08 6.51 -21.08
CA GLU A 103 -0.50 5.28 -21.74
C GLU A 103 0.40 4.09 -21.37
N ARG A 104 1.71 4.31 -21.34
CA ARG A 104 2.68 3.26 -21.01
C ARG A 104 2.60 2.78 -19.56
N ASP A 105 1.91 3.53 -18.71
CA ASP A 105 1.79 3.21 -17.28
C ASP A 105 0.48 2.53 -16.95
N ARG A 106 -0.30 2.13 -17.94
CA ARG A 106 -1.61 1.53 -17.72
C ARG A 106 -1.53 0.22 -16.94
N HIS A 107 -0.41 -0.48 -17.03
CA HIS A 107 -0.23 -1.70 -16.26
C HIS A 107 -0.33 -1.45 -14.76
N ILE A 108 -0.01 -0.24 -14.30
CA ILE A 108 -0.12 0.12 -12.89
C ILE A 108 -1.58 0.03 -12.45
N LEU A 109 -2.49 0.51 -13.28
CA LEU A 109 -3.93 0.43 -12.98
C LEU A 109 -4.39 -1.03 -12.89
N SER A 110 -3.99 -1.86 -13.86
CA SER A 110 -4.44 -3.24 -13.91
C SER A 110 -3.86 -4.09 -12.77
N GLU A 111 -2.69 -3.72 -12.25
CA GLU A 111 -2.06 -4.42 -11.13
C GLU A 111 -2.50 -3.90 -9.78
N SER A 112 -3.14 -2.75 -9.73
CA SER A 112 -3.49 -2.11 -8.45
C SER A 112 -4.66 -2.83 -7.79
N VAL A 113 -4.67 -2.76 -6.45
CA VAL A 113 -5.74 -3.35 -5.64
C VAL A 113 -6.22 -2.30 -4.65
N ASP A 114 -7.52 -2.26 -4.42
CA ASP A 114 -8.10 -1.34 -3.44
C ASP A 114 -7.65 -1.69 -2.03
N LEU A 115 -7.53 -0.68 -1.22
CA LEU A 115 -7.21 -0.88 0.19
C LEU A 115 -8.31 -1.60 0.93
#